data_561b68fa76854e8c80e935dfd976418f
#
_entry.id   561b68fa76854e8c80e935dfd976418f
#
_cell.length_a   1.000
_cell.length_b   1.000
_cell.length_c   1.000
_cell.angle_alpha   90.00
_cell.angle_beta   90.00
_cell.angle_gamma   90.00
#
_symmetry.space_group_name_H-M   'P 1'
#
loop_
_entity.id
_entity.type
_entity.pdbx_description
1 polymer ?
#
loop_
_entity_poly.entity_id
_entity_poly.type
_entity_poly.pdbx_seq_one_letter_code
_entity_poly.pdbx_strand_id
1 'polypeptide(L)'
;MLALLLPAMLAVHAMAKLELHVPDQPVVALHGEDVTLNCSFDHSSPFNLSDVAVFWQLTDTKGSIHAFWKGQDQLVEQLESYANRTSLFPAQLTAGNASLLLRRVAIADEGDYTCFVRVQEYDRASLLLQVAAPYTKPEVTLEPESNLRPGDELALTCVAYGGYPKADVVWQDGSGRNLTDNITTSVVANEQGLFTMTSVLTVVLEPNSSFSCRLINPLLGEERSIFVTVTGQNMAFPPVALWVTVGLAVCLLGLLIALAAVCRRKIKESCEEARREAEEAKELEEEESKTAMTPLKS
;
A
#
# COMPACT_ATOMS: atom_id res chain seq x y z
N MET A 1 -4.51 72.64 -60.53
CA MET A 1 -5.43 72.06 -59.57
C MET A 1 -5.01 70.61 -59.31
N LEU A 2 -4.32 70.39 -58.26
CA LEU A 2 -3.78 69.07 -57.91
C LEU A 2 -4.72 68.48 -56.83
N ALA A 3 -5.50 67.47 -57.26
CA ALA A 3 -6.40 66.77 -56.34
C ALA A 3 -5.61 65.75 -55.52
N LEU A 4 -5.43 65.99 -54.25
CA LEU A 4 -4.89 65.04 -53.26
C LEU A 4 -5.95 63.98 -52.96
N LEU A 5 -5.79 62.80 -53.51
CA LEU A 5 -6.51 61.57 -53.10
C LEU A 5 -5.89 61.03 -51.78
N LEU A 6 -6.55 61.27 -50.64
CA LEU A 6 -6.26 60.57 -49.40
C LEU A 6 -6.73 59.13 -49.55
N PRO A 7 -5.86 58.12 -49.32
CA PRO A 7 -6.35 56.76 -49.17
C PRO A 7 -7.09 56.63 -47.80
N ALA A 8 -8.36 56.31 -47.84
CA ALA A 8 -9.12 55.89 -46.66
C ALA A 8 -8.53 54.52 -46.21
N MET A 9 -7.71 54.57 -45.17
CA MET A 9 -7.31 53.33 -44.44
C MET A 9 -8.56 52.73 -43.81
N LEU A 10 -9.15 51.73 -44.46
CA LEU A 10 -10.11 50.84 -43.81
C LEU A 10 -9.33 50.05 -42.73
N ALA A 11 -9.43 50.49 -41.50
CA ALA A 11 -9.02 49.68 -40.36
C ALA A 11 -9.96 48.46 -40.29
N VAL A 12 -9.54 47.33 -40.85
CA VAL A 12 -10.16 46.02 -40.61
C VAL A 12 -9.90 45.72 -39.14
N HIS A 13 -10.89 46.00 -38.30
CA HIS A 13 -10.90 45.50 -36.92
C HIS A 13 -11.05 43.98 -37.04
N ALA A 14 -9.94 43.26 -36.90
CA ALA A 14 -9.99 41.85 -36.66
C ALA A 14 -10.74 41.66 -35.36
N MET A 15 -12.01 41.22 -35.45
CA MET A 15 -12.75 40.81 -34.27
C MET A 15 -11.98 39.63 -33.69
N ALA A 16 -11.40 39.78 -32.54
CA ALA A 16 -10.74 38.67 -31.85
C ALA A 16 -11.81 37.62 -31.55
N LYS A 17 -11.69 36.49 -32.20
CA LYS A 17 -12.56 35.33 -32.04
C LYS A 17 -12.41 34.82 -30.60
N LEU A 18 -13.54 34.48 -29.93
CA LEU A 18 -13.51 33.77 -28.69
C LEU A 18 -12.75 32.43 -28.91
N GLU A 19 -11.76 32.13 -28.09
CA GLU A 19 -10.98 30.89 -28.15
C GLU A 19 -10.95 30.24 -26.77
N LEU A 20 -11.31 28.96 -26.70
CA LEU A 20 -11.31 28.19 -25.48
C LEU A 20 -10.07 27.31 -25.38
N HIS A 21 -9.51 27.25 -24.17
CA HIS A 21 -8.35 26.42 -23.83
C HIS A 21 -8.72 25.41 -22.75
N VAL A 22 -8.50 24.14 -23.05
CA VAL A 22 -8.64 23.00 -22.17
C VAL A 22 -7.36 22.18 -22.18
N PRO A 23 -7.11 21.29 -21.20
CA PRO A 23 -5.96 20.39 -21.23
C PRO A 23 -5.97 19.49 -22.46
N ASP A 24 -4.83 19.39 -23.17
CA ASP A 24 -4.61 18.47 -24.29
C ASP A 24 -4.47 17.01 -23.83
N GLN A 25 -4.02 16.81 -22.59
CA GLN A 25 -3.87 15.49 -22.00
C GLN A 25 -5.09 15.16 -21.13
N PRO A 26 -5.46 13.89 -21.01
CA PRO A 26 -6.52 13.47 -20.11
C PRO A 26 -6.30 13.99 -18.68
N VAL A 27 -7.34 14.48 -18.07
CA VAL A 27 -7.34 14.85 -16.66
C VAL A 27 -7.53 13.59 -15.83
N VAL A 28 -6.55 13.23 -15.00
CA VAL A 28 -6.66 12.06 -14.11
C VAL A 28 -7.15 12.53 -12.74
N ALA A 29 -8.28 11.99 -12.29
CA ALA A 29 -8.84 12.27 -10.98
C ALA A 29 -8.84 11.02 -10.09
N LEU A 30 -8.58 11.20 -8.79
CA LEU A 30 -8.69 10.10 -7.83
C LEU A 30 -10.15 9.86 -7.43
N HIS A 31 -10.55 8.60 -7.40
CA HIS A 31 -11.88 8.21 -6.92
C HIS A 31 -12.14 8.74 -5.50
N GLY A 32 -13.28 9.37 -5.32
CA GLY A 32 -13.69 9.99 -4.04
C GLY A 32 -13.16 11.40 -3.80
N GLU A 33 -12.15 11.86 -4.55
CA GLU A 33 -11.58 13.19 -4.46
C GLU A 33 -12.34 14.21 -5.31
N ASP A 34 -12.05 15.48 -5.11
CA ASP A 34 -12.56 16.58 -5.93
C ASP A 34 -11.59 16.88 -7.08
N VAL A 35 -12.10 17.19 -8.25
CA VAL A 35 -11.29 17.58 -9.42
C VAL A 35 -11.81 18.86 -10.06
N THR A 36 -10.90 19.68 -10.57
CA THR A 36 -11.24 20.81 -11.42
C THR A 36 -10.97 20.49 -12.88
N LEU A 37 -12.02 20.49 -13.70
CA LEU A 37 -11.92 20.39 -15.15
C LEU A 37 -11.65 21.77 -15.71
N ASN A 38 -10.41 22.01 -16.12
CA ASN A 38 -9.96 23.32 -16.55
C ASN A 38 -10.55 23.68 -17.92
N CYS A 39 -11.16 24.87 -18.00
CA CYS A 39 -11.62 25.49 -19.22
C CYS A 39 -11.43 27.00 -19.06
N SER A 40 -10.55 27.60 -19.85
CA SER A 40 -10.34 29.03 -19.89
C SER A 40 -10.66 29.60 -21.25
N PHE A 41 -10.94 30.90 -21.32
CA PHE A 41 -11.25 31.56 -22.57
C PHE A 41 -10.64 32.96 -22.63
N ASP A 42 -10.20 33.32 -23.81
CA ASP A 42 -9.71 34.66 -24.10
C ASP A 42 -10.87 35.58 -24.54
N HIS A 43 -10.88 36.81 -24.07
CA HIS A 43 -11.85 37.81 -24.47
C HIS A 43 -11.17 39.14 -24.74
N SER A 44 -11.63 39.83 -25.77
CA SER A 44 -11.01 41.09 -26.24
C SER A 44 -11.64 42.35 -25.66
N SER A 45 -12.81 42.26 -25.05
CA SER A 45 -13.57 43.40 -24.56
C SER A 45 -14.13 43.13 -23.18
N PRO A 46 -14.17 44.12 -22.29
CA PRO A 46 -14.85 44.01 -21.00
C PRO A 46 -16.31 43.59 -21.17
N PHE A 47 -16.79 42.68 -20.35
CA PHE A 47 -18.18 42.21 -20.33
C PHE A 47 -18.67 42.09 -18.90
N ASN A 48 -20.00 42.07 -18.72
CA ASN A 48 -20.59 41.83 -17.41
C ASN A 48 -20.85 40.35 -17.19
N LEU A 49 -20.90 39.94 -15.92
CA LEU A 49 -21.20 38.57 -15.54
C LEU A 49 -22.54 38.07 -16.11
N SER A 50 -23.53 38.97 -16.27
CA SER A 50 -24.84 38.71 -16.89
C SER A 50 -24.78 38.33 -18.37
N ASP A 51 -23.68 38.70 -19.05
CA ASP A 51 -23.53 38.50 -20.50
C ASP A 51 -22.84 37.15 -20.81
N VAL A 52 -22.28 36.50 -19.78
CA VAL A 52 -21.63 35.21 -19.89
C VAL A 52 -22.65 34.09 -19.77
N ALA A 53 -22.52 33.10 -20.65
CA ALA A 53 -23.16 31.82 -20.49
C ALA A 53 -22.08 30.72 -20.57
N VAL A 54 -22.08 29.79 -19.60
CA VAL A 54 -21.21 28.63 -19.54
C VAL A 54 -22.08 27.38 -19.42
N PHE A 55 -21.80 26.38 -20.25
CA PHE A 55 -22.46 25.09 -20.21
C PHE A 55 -21.43 23.97 -20.21
N TRP A 56 -21.56 23.05 -19.28
CA TRP A 56 -20.84 21.82 -19.23
C TRP A 56 -21.76 20.65 -19.51
N GLN A 57 -21.38 19.77 -20.41
CA GLN A 57 -22.15 18.58 -20.77
C GLN A 57 -21.26 17.39 -21.05
N LEU A 58 -21.81 16.19 -20.91
CA LEU A 58 -21.18 14.99 -21.44
C LEU A 58 -21.16 15.06 -22.96
N THR A 59 -20.03 14.75 -23.58
CA THR A 59 -19.87 14.86 -25.03
C THR A 59 -20.76 13.89 -25.78
N ASP A 60 -20.89 12.65 -25.30
CA ASP A 60 -21.60 11.57 -25.96
C ASP A 60 -23.12 11.70 -25.85
N THR A 61 -23.63 11.83 -24.62
CA THR A 61 -25.08 11.84 -24.35
C THR A 61 -25.70 13.22 -24.44
N LYS A 62 -24.90 14.30 -24.49
CA LYS A 62 -25.34 15.68 -24.37
C LYS A 62 -26.05 15.99 -23.06
N GLY A 63 -25.86 15.11 -22.05
CA GLY A 63 -26.44 15.33 -20.72
C GLY A 63 -25.83 16.55 -20.03
N SER A 64 -26.69 17.42 -19.49
CA SER A 64 -26.26 18.65 -18.80
C SER A 64 -25.61 18.32 -17.45
N ILE A 65 -24.38 18.80 -17.26
CA ILE A 65 -23.62 18.63 -16.02
C ILE A 65 -23.73 19.88 -15.16
N HIS A 66 -23.57 21.07 -15.76
CA HIS A 66 -23.69 22.35 -15.08
C HIS A 66 -23.99 23.45 -16.11
N ALA A 67 -24.83 24.40 -15.74
CA ALA A 67 -25.13 25.55 -16.57
C ALA A 67 -25.14 26.83 -15.72
N PHE A 68 -24.58 27.90 -16.28
CA PHE A 68 -24.54 29.21 -15.71
C PHE A 68 -24.91 30.24 -16.78
N TRP A 69 -25.92 31.07 -16.53
CA TRP A 69 -26.27 32.19 -17.39
C TRP A 69 -27.09 33.23 -16.65
N LYS A 70 -27.13 34.46 -17.15
CA LYS A 70 -27.77 35.59 -16.50
C LYS A 70 -27.29 35.82 -15.05
N GLY A 71 -25.99 35.54 -14.82
CA GLY A 71 -25.33 35.78 -13.53
C GLY A 71 -25.62 34.75 -12.44
N GLN A 72 -26.23 33.61 -12.75
CA GLN A 72 -26.56 32.57 -11.78
C GLN A 72 -26.57 31.16 -12.38
N ASP A 73 -26.44 30.15 -11.52
CA ASP A 73 -26.57 28.75 -11.92
C ASP A 73 -27.99 28.40 -12.40
N GLN A 74 -28.09 27.57 -13.43
CA GLN A 74 -29.32 27.09 -14.06
C GLN A 74 -29.32 25.57 -14.07
N LEU A 75 -29.76 24.93 -12.98
CA LEU A 75 -29.56 23.50 -12.75
C LEU A 75 -30.82 22.64 -13.00
N VAL A 76 -31.86 23.19 -13.62
CA VAL A 76 -33.13 22.47 -13.87
C VAL A 76 -32.93 21.24 -14.75
N GLU A 77 -32.05 21.33 -15.76
CA GLU A 77 -31.75 20.24 -16.68
C GLU A 77 -30.50 19.42 -16.28
N GLN A 78 -29.97 19.65 -15.07
CA GLN A 78 -28.81 18.93 -14.59
C GLN A 78 -29.12 17.45 -14.38
N LEU A 79 -28.23 16.57 -14.86
CA LEU A 79 -28.32 15.15 -14.58
C LEU A 79 -28.27 14.89 -13.07
N GLU A 80 -29.13 14.00 -12.58
CA GLU A 80 -29.25 13.67 -11.16
C GLU A 80 -27.92 13.19 -10.55
N SER A 81 -27.13 12.45 -11.33
CA SER A 81 -25.80 11.96 -10.90
C SER A 81 -24.80 13.08 -10.59
N TYR A 82 -25.02 14.30 -11.11
CA TYR A 82 -24.18 15.47 -10.87
C TYR A 82 -24.77 16.47 -9.88
N ALA A 83 -25.98 16.22 -9.39
CA ALA A 83 -26.68 17.12 -8.46
C ALA A 83 -25.86 17.30 -7.16
N ASN A 84 -25.69 18.57 -6.75
CA ASN A 84 -24.91 18.96 -5.58
C ASN A 84 -23.41 18.57 -5.61
N ARG A 85 -22.90 18.16 -6.79
CA ARG A 85 -21.49 17.78 -6.97
C ARG A 85 -20.69 18.75 -7.82
N THR A 86 -21.33 19.69 -8.47
CA THR A 86 -20.69 20.61 -9.42
C THR A 86 -20.79 22.06 -8.99
N SER A 87 -19.79 22.86 -9.32
CA SER A 87 -19.83 24.32 -9.19
C SER A 87 -18.83 24.98 -10.14
N LEU A 88 -19.15 26.19 -10.59
CA LEU A 88 -18.23 27.09 -11.27
C LEU A 88 -17.58 28.06 -10.26
N PHE A 89 -16.78 28.98 -10.77
CA PHE A 89 -16.11 30.03 -10.02
C PHE A 89 -16.61 31.42 -10.50
N PRO A 90 -17.81 31.87 -10.10
CA PRO A 90 -18.43 33.08 -10.66
C PRO A 90 -17.55 34.32 -10.60
N ALA A 91 -16.79 34.52 -9.53
CA ALA A 91 -15.86 35.64 -9.39
C ALA A 91 -14.69 35.60 -10.40
N GLN A 92 -14.41 34.47 -11.01
CA GLN A 92 -13.32 34.26 -11.97
C GLN A 92 -13.81 34.20 -13.43
N LEU A 93 -15.12 34.14 -13.66
CA LEU A 93 -15.69 34.12 -15.01
C LEU A 93 -15.32 35.36 -15.83
N THR A 94 -15.33 36.54 -15.18
CA THR A 94 -14.91 37.80 -15.83
C THR A 94 -13.41 37.88 -16.14
N ALA A 95 -12.61 36.98 -15.53
CA ALA A 95 -11.19 36.79 -15.83
C ALA A 95 -10.94 35.66 -16.83
N GLY A 96 -11.98 35.12 -17.48
CA GLY A 96 -11.85 34.07 -18.48
C GLY A 96 -11.78 32.65 -17.93
N ASN A 97 -12.10 32.40 -16.66
CA ASN A 97 -12.09 31.05 -16.06
C ASN A 97 -13.51 30.45 -16.03
N ALA A 98 -13.77 29.48 -16.90
CA ALA A 98 -15.01 28.72 -16.98
C ALA A 98 -14.86 27.28 -16.45
N SER A 99 -13.82 27.01 -15.68
CA SER A 99 -13.52 25.66 -15.14
C SER A 99 -14.63 25.16 -14.25
N LEU A 100 -14.85 23.84 -14.28
CA LEU A 100 -15.84 23.13 -13.48
C LEU A 100 -15.16 22.39 -12.32
N LEU A 101 -15.60 22.65 -11.10
CA LEU A 101 -15.28 21.82 -9.95
C LEU A 101 -16.28 20.66 -9.90
N LEU A 102 -15.80 19.43 -9.96
CA LEU A 102 -16.55 18.19 -9.76
C LEU A 102 -16.11 17.55 -8.44
N ARG A 103 -17.04 17.35 -7.53
CA ARG A 103 -16.77 16.81 -6.20
C ARG A 103 -17.04 15.31 -6.13
N ARG A 104 -16.25 14.64 -5.28
CA ARG A 104 -16.39 13.21 -4.99
C ARG A 104 -16.48 12.38 -6.27
N VAL A 105 -15.44 12.45 -7.08
CA VAL A 105 -15.37 11.76 -8.37
C VAL A 105 -15.63 10.27 -8.21
N ALA A 106 -16.56 9.75 -9.01
CA ALA A 106 -16.89 8.33 -9.09
C ALA A 106 -16.32 7.72 -10.39
N ILE A 107 -16.21 6.38 -10.45
CA ILE A 107 -15.78 5.68 -11.67
C ILE A 107 -16.75 6.00 -12.84
N ALA A 108 -18.03 6.15 -12.55
CA ALA A 108 -19.05 6.50 -13.55
C ALA A 108 -18.90 7.91 -14.13
N ASP A 109 -18.07 8.76 -13.56
CA ASP A 109 -17.80 10.09 -14.10
C ASP A 109 -16.72 10.07 -15.21
N GLU A 110 -16.06 8.94 -15.44
CA GLU A 110 -15.08 8.81 -16.52
C GLU A 110 -15.72 9.04 -17.88
N GLY A 111 -15.11 9.89 -18.71
CA GLY A 111 -15.62 10.18 -20.05
C GLY A 111 -15.21 11.54 -20.57
N ASP A 112 -15.78 11.89 -21.74
CA ASP A 112 -15.54 13.12 -22.44
C ASP A 112 -16.51 14.24 -22.01
N TYR A 113 -15.93 15.37 -21.63
CA TYR A 113 -16.66 16.56 -21.18
C TYR A 113 -16.48 17.69 -22.17
N THR A 114 -17.56 18.38 -22.52
CA THR A 114 -17.51 19.58 -23.38
C THR A 114 -17.87 20.81 -22.57
N CYS A 115 -16.96 21.78 -22.59
CA CYS A 115 -17.14 23.14 -22.11
C CYS A 115 -17.62 24.03 -23.24
N PHE A 116 -18.74 24.74 -23.04
CA PHE A 116 -19.22 25.78 -23.94
C PHE A 116 -19.19 27.10 -23.22
N VAL A 117 -18.69 28.13 -23.87
CA VAL A 117 -18.71 29.48 -23.39
C VAL A 117 -19.29 30.39 -24.45
N ARG A 118 -20.16 31.30 -24.03
CA ARG A 118 -20.69 32.39 -24.86
C ARG A 118 -20.59 33.71 -24.10
N VAL A 119 -19.95 34.69 -24.73
CA VAL A 119 -19.94 36.08 -24.29
C VAL A 119 -20.70 36.91 -25.33
N GLN A 120 -20.13 37.22 -26.46
CA GLN A 120 -20.78 37.80 -27.67
C GLN A 120 -20.83 36.72 -28.77
N GLU A 121 -19.74 36.03 -28.96
CA GLU A 121 -19.61 34.82 -29.78
C GLU A 121 -19.64 33.59 -28.85
N TYR A 122 -19.70 32.41 -29.45
CA TYR A 122 -19.60 31.17 -28.70
C TYR A 122 -18.47 30.31 -29.24
N ASP A 123 -17.85 29.54 -28.35
CA ASP A 123 -16.91 28.49 -28.70
C ASP A 123 -17.07 27.31 -27.73
N ARG A 124 -16.47 26.19 -28.07
CA ARG A 124 -16.48 24.96 -27.28
C ARG A 124 -15.16 24.23 -27.38
N ALA A 125 -14.79 23.57 -26.30
CA ALA A 125 -13.67 22.67 -26.25
C ALA A 125 -14.02 21.43 -25.43
N SER A 126 -13.37 20.31 -25.73
CA SER A 126 -13.64 19.05 -25.03
C SER A 126 -12.36 18.53 -24.38
N LEU A 127 -12.50 17.90 -23.22
CA LEU A 127 -11.44 17.24 -22.50
C LEU A 127 -11.90 15.86 -22.03
N LEU A 128 -10.93 14.97 -21.80
CA LEU A 128 -11.18 13.63 -21.28
C LEU A 128 -10.88 13.59 -19.77
N LEU A 129 -11.84 13.11 -18.98
CA LEU A 129 -11.65 12.78 -17.58
C LEU A 129 -11.40 11.26 -17.47
N GLN A 130 -10.29 10.89 -16.88
CA GLN A 130 -9.98 9.53 -16.48
C GLN A 130 -9.99 9.42 -14.96
N VAL A 131 -10.54 8.32 -14.45
CA VAL A 131 -10.60 8.10 -13.00
C VAL A 131 -9.56 7.06 -12.61
N ALA A 132 -8.93 7.25 -11.46
CA ALA A 132 -8.00 6.29 -10.91
C ALA A 132 -8.28 6.06 -9.42
N ALA A 133 -7.96 4.86 -8.95
CA ALA A 133 -7.93 4.53 -7.53
C ALA A 133 -6.72 3.65 -7.23
N PRO A 134 -5.94 3.93 -6.18
CA PRO A 134 -4.80 3.11 -5.81
C PRO A 134 -5.27 1.76 -5.27
N TYR A 135 -4.55 0.69 -5.62
CA TYR A 135 -4.77 -0.63 -5.02
C TYR A 135 -4.22 -0.69 -3.59
N THR A 136 -4.83 -1.51 -2.73
CA THR A 136 -4.21 -1.88 -1.46
C THR A 136 -2.86 -2.55 -1.69
N LYS A 137 -2.03 -2.63 -0.64
CA LYS A 137 -0.85 -3.49 -0.69
C LYS A 137 -1.31 -4.93 -0.95
N PRO A 138 -0.72 -5.66 -1.91
CA PRO A 138 -1.12 -7.04 -2.19
C PRO A 138 -0.84 -7.96 -1.01
N GLU A 139 -1.67 -8.99 -0.88
CA GLU A 139 -1.54 -10.08 0.06
C GLU A 139 -1.30 -11.37 -0.73
N VAL A 140 -0.47 -12.28 -0.20
CA VAL A 140 -0.21 -13.58 -0.84
C VAL A 140 -0.55 -14.70 0.13
N THR A 141 -1.35 -15.64 -0.35
CA THR A 141 -1.64 -16.91 0.31
C THR A 141 -1.03 -18.08 -0.46
N LEU A 142 -0.77 -19.17 0.24
CA LEU A 142 -0.11 -20.37 -0.27
C LEU A 142 -1.05 -21.57 -0.13
N GLU A 143 -1.18 -22.38 -1.16
CA GLU A 143 -1.90 -23.65 -1.11
C GLU A 143 -1.03 -24.78 -1.67
N PRO A 144 -0.70 -25.81 -0.85
CA PRO A 144 -1.03 -25.99 0.58
C PRO A 144 -0.23 -25.05 1.50
N GLU A 145 -0.81 -24.67 2.66
CA GLU A 145 -0.17 -23.76 3.63
C GLU A 145 0.98 -24.42 4.42
N SER A 146 0.99 -25.74 4.52
CA SER A 146 1.92 -26.46 5.39
C SER A 146 2.41 -27.78 4.77
N ASN A 147 3.49 -28.33 5.34
CA ASN A 147 4.11 -29.59 4.93
C ASN A 147 4.70 -29.60 3.52
N LEU A 148 5.08 -28.43 3.03
CA LEU A 148 5.69 -28.24 1.72
C LEU A 148 7.06 -28.94 1.63
N ARG A 149 7.27 -29.70 0.56
CA ARG A 149 8.53 -30.36 0.25
C ARG A 149 9.06 -29.91 -1.11
N PRO A 150 10.36 -29.87 -1.30
CA PRO A 150 10.91 -29.68 -2.64
C PRO A 150 10.32 -30.69 -3.63
N GLY A 151 9.82 -30.22 -4.77
CA GLY A 151 9.16 -31.04 -5.78
C GLY A 151 7.62 -31.04 -5.70
N ASP A 152 7.02 -30.51 -4.61
CA ASP A 152 5.57 -30.35 -4.52
C ASP A 152 5.09 -29.20 -5.42
N GLU A 153 3.88 -29.32 -5.93
CA GLU A 153 3.19 -28.23 -6.62
C GLU A 153 2.60 -27.25 -5.60
N LEU A 154 2.84 -25.97 -5.80
CA LEU A 154 2.42 -24.87 -4.93
C LEU A 154 1.66 -23.84 -5.74
N ALA A 155 0.48 -23.45 -5.27
CA ALA A 155 -0.26 -22.31 -5.78
C ALA A 155 -0.05 -21.10 -4.86
N LEU A 156 0.43 -19.98 -5.45
CA LEU A 156 0.56 -18.69 -4.79
C LEU A 156 -0.58 -17.79 -5.29
N THR A 157 -1.46 -17.38 -4.41
CA THR A 157 -2.59 -16.49 -4.74
C THR A 157 -2.30 -15.09 -4.22
N CYS A 158 -2.12 -14.14 -5.15
CA CYS A 158 -1.91 -12.72 -4.89
C CYS A 158 -3.23 -11.97 -5.04
N VAL A 159 -3.64 -11.22 -4.03
CA VAL A 159 -4.90 -10.45 -4.03
C VAL A 159 -4.63 -9.00 -3.65
N ALA A 160 -5.25 -8.07 -4.38
CA ALA A 160 -5.25 -6.65 -4.04
C ALA A 160 -6.64 -6.05 -4.32
N TYR A 161 -7.04 -5.07 -3.53
CA TYR A 161 -8.41 -4.57 -3.48
C TYR A 161 -8.51 -3.09 -3.81
N GLY A 162 -9.70 -2.70 -4.29
CA GLY A 162 -10.18 -1.32 -4.30
C GLY A 162 -9.51 -0.39 -5.30
N GLY A 163 -8.76 -0.91 -6.27
CA GLY A 163 -8.09 -0.11 -7.28
C GLY A 163 -8.89 0.09 -8.58
N TYR A 164 -8.48 1.06 -9.39
CA TYR A 164 -8.99 1.34 -10.73
C TYR A 164 -7.95 2.14 -11.53
N PRO A 165 -7.81 1.94 -12.85
CA PRO A 165 -8.37 0.86 -13.65
C PRO A 165 -7.71 -0.50 -13.33
N LYS A 166 -8.00 -1.52 -14.17
CA LYS A 166 -7.37 -2.83 -14.05
C LYS A 166 -5.85 -2.70 -14.03
N ALA A 167 -5.21 -3.27 -12.99
CA ALA A 167 -3.76 -3.28 -12.85
C ALA A 167 -3.12 -4.39 -13.70
N ASP A 168 -1.88 -4.15 -14.09
CA ASP A 168 -1.00 -5.20 -14.59
C ASP A 168 -0.39 -5.96 -13.41
N VAL A 169 -0.49 -7.30 -13.45
CA VAL A 169 0.10 -8.16 -12.43
C VAL A 169 1.31 -8.87 -13.01
N VAL A 170 2.45 -8.73 -12.35
CA VAL A 170 3.72 -9.34 -12.75
C VAL A 170 4.24 -10.20 -11.60
N TRP A 171 4.48 -11.48 -11.91
CA TRP A 171 5.16 -12.38 -10.99
C TRP A 171 6.65 -12.46 -11.34
N GLN A 172 7.51 -12.48 -10.31
CA GLN A 172 8.96 -12.64 -10.45
C GLN A 172 9.48 -13.70 -9.51
N ASP A 173 10.52 -14.41 -9.95
CA ASP A 173 11.30 -15.31 -9.10
C ASP A 173 12.30 -14.53 -8.22
N GLY A 174 13.02 -15.26 -7.35
CA GLY A 174 14.04 -14.69 -6.45
C GLY A 174 15.22 -14.02 -7.15
N SER A 175 15.40 -14.26 -8.45
CA SER A 175 16.42 -13.59 -9.28
C SER A 175 15.91 -12.28 -9.91
N GLY A 176 14.61 -11.98 -9.78
CA GLY A 176 13.96 -10.84 -10.41
C GLY A 176 13.52 -11.09 -11.85
N ARG A 177 13.56 -12.34 -12.33
CA ARG A 177 13.09 -12.71 -13.66
C ARG A 177 11.57 -12.82 -13.65
N ASN A 178 10.90 -12.22 -14.64
CA ASN A 178 9.45 -12.33 -14.82
C ASN A 178 9.06 -13.77 -15.16
N LEU A 179 8.04 -14.25 -14.46
CA LEU A 179 7.37 -15.51 -14.72
C LEU A 179 6.16 -15.23 -15.63
N THR A 180 5.94 -16.07 -16.62
CA THR A 180 4.86 -15.94 -17.60
C THR A 180 3.95 -17.16 -17.67
N ASP A 181 4.45 -18.28 -17.23
CA ASP A 181 3.76 -19.57 -17.35
C ASP A 181 2.95 -19.89 -16.09
N ASN A 182 1.86 -20.62 -16.25
CA ASN A 182 0.99 -21.07 -15.16
C ASN A 182 0.41 -19.94 -14.28
N ILE A 183 0.11 -18.79 -14.91
CA ILE A 183 -0.50 -17.64 -14.24
C ILE A 183 -1.95 -17.49 -14.72
N THR A 184 -2.86 -17.39 -13.76
CA THR A 184 -4.27 -17.06 -14.01
C THR A 184 -4.63 -15.81 -13.24
N THR A 185 -5.11 -14.77 -13.95
CA THR A 185 -5.52 -13.51 -13.32
C THR A 185 -7.01 -13.27 -13.57
N SER A 186 -7.74 -12.98 -12.50
CA SER A 186 -9.16 -12.61 -12.52
C SER A 186 -9.38 -11.23 -11.89
N VAL A 187 -10.46 -10.58 -12.30
CA VAL A 187 -10.85 -9.23 -11.86
C VAL A 187 -12.32 -9.25 -11.52
N VAL A 188 -12.66 -8.73 -10.37
CA VAL A 188 -14.06 -8.58 -9.92
C VAL A 188 -14.29 -7.13 -9.52
N ALA A 189 -15.34 -6.50 -10.08
CA ALA A 189 -15.74 -5.16 -9.68
C ALA A 189 -16.70 -5.22 -8.47
N ASN A 190 -16.56 -4.27 -7.54
CA ASN A 190 -17.55 -4.05 -6.49
C ASN A 190 -18.69 -3.13 -6.99
N GLU A 191 -19.64 -2.81 -6.12
CA GLU A 191 -20.79 -1.93 -6.44
C GLU A 191 -20.36 -0.51 -6.86
N GLN A 192 -19.19 -0.06 -6.46
CA GLN A 192 -18.65 1.25 -6.82
C GLN A 192 -17.82 1.24 -8.11
N GLY A 193 -17.66 0.07 -8.74
CA GLY A 193 -16.83 -0.12 -9.94
C GLY A 193 -15.34 -0.31 -9.66
N LEU A 194 -14.92 -0.35 -8.39
CA LEU A 194 -13.53 -0.61 -8.01
C LEU A 194 -13.21 -2.10 -8.13
N PHE A 195 -12.00 -2.43 -8.54
CA PHE A 195 -11.56 -3.78 -8.83
C PHE A 195 -10.89 -4.46 -7.64
N THR A 196 -11.20 -5.74 -7.49
CA THR A 196 -10.39 -6.71 -6.76
C THR A 196 -9.62 -7.53 -7.79
N MET A 197 -8.30 -7.49 -7.72
CA MET A 197 -7.40 -8.28 -8.56
C MET A 197 -7.00 -9.53 -7.83
N THR A 198 -7.15 -10.69 -8.48
CA THR A 198 -6.67 -11.99 -7.96
C THR A 198 -5.82 -12.64 -9.02
N SER A 199 -4.56 -12.94 -8.70
CA SER A 199 -3.63 -13.62 -9.59
C SER A 199 -3.06 -14.86 -8.91
N VAL A 200 -3.18 -16.01 -9.57
CA VAL A 200 -2.69 -17.30 -9.09
C VAL A 200 -1.51 -17.73 -9.94
N LEU A 201 -0.38 -17.95 -9.30
CA LEU A 201 0.81 -18.56 -9.90
C LEU A 201 0.96 -19.99 -9.37
N THR A 202 1.04 -20.96 -10.26
CA THR A 202 1.32 -22.37 -9.90
C THR A 202 2.75 -22.72 -10.27
N VAL A 203 3.53 -23.20 -9.29
CA VAL A 203 4.95 -23.54 -9.46
C VAL A 203 5.29 -24.87 -8.79
N VAL A 204 6.35 -25.53 -9.25
CA VAL A 204 6.98 -26.62 -8.53
C VAL A 204 8.00 -26.04 -7.56
N LEU A 205 7.87 -26.40 -6.30
CA LEU A 205 8.70 -25.85 -5.23
C LEU A 205 10.14 -26.32 -5.31
N GLU A 206 11.06 -25.39 -5.45
CA GLU A 206 12.50 -25.62 -5.28
C GLU A 206 12.95 -25.23 -3.86
N PRO A 207 14.06 -25.79 -3.34
CA PRO A 207 14.57 -25.40 -2.04
C PRO A 207 14.87 -23.91 -1.95
N ASN A 208 14.35 -23.23 -0.93
CA ASN A 208 14.52 -21.79 -0.68
C ASN A 208 14.06 -20.88 -1.83
N SER A 209 12.97 -21.24 -2.49
CA SER A 209 12.37 -20.41 -3.54
C SER A 209 11.79 -19.13 -2.95
N SER A 210 11.96 -18.01 -3.65
CA SER A 210 11.30 -16.76 -3.35
C SER A 210 10.56 -16.24 -4.58
N PHE A 211 9.43 -15.62 -4.34
CA PHE A 211 8.55 -15.07 -5.38
C PHE A 211 8.12 -13.67 -4.99
N SER A 212 7.86 -12.84 -5.98
CA SER A 212 7.23 -11.55 -5.76
C SER A 212 6.04 -11.37 -6.68
N CYS A 213 4.96 -10.84 -6.12
CA CYS A 213 3.80 -10.35 -6.86
C CYS A 213 3.85 -8.83 -6.89
N ARG A 214 3.80 -8.26 -8.11
CA ARG A 214 3.83 -6.81 -8.35
C ARG A 214 2.58 -6.41 -9.10
N LEU A 215 1.86 -5.43 -8.57
CA LEU A 215 0.73 -4.78 -9.23
C LEU A 215 1.15 -3.39 -9.69
N ILE A 216 0.85 -3.06 -10.94
CA ILE A 216 1.16 -1.76 -11.54
C ILE A 216 -0.15 -1.12 -11.97
N ASN A 217 -0.49 0.03 -11.38
CA ASN A 217 -1.62 0.83 -11.82
C ASN A 217 -1.19 1.66 -13.04
N PRO A 218 -1.78 1.46 -14.23
CA PRO A 218 -1.28 2.10 -15.46
C PRO A 218 -1.53 3.62 -15.50
N LEU A 219 -2.56 4.13 -14.81
CA LEU A 219 -2.84 5.57 -14.79
C LEU A 219 -2.04 6.33 -13.73
N LEU A 220 -1.83 5.72 -12.57
CA LEU A 220 -1.09 6.35 -11.49
C LEU A 220 0.42 6.14 -11.60
N GLY A 221 0.86 5.16 -12.40
CA GLY A 221 2.24 4.71 -12.43
C GLY A 221 2.71 4.13 -11.09
N GLU A 222 1.76 3.84 -10.19
CA GLU A 222 2.07 3.26 -8.88
C GLU A 222 2.31 1.77 -8.97
N GLU A 223 3.33 1.33 -8.27
CA GLU A 223 3.66 -0.08 -8.09
C GLU A 223 3.46 -0.50 -6.63
N ARG A 224 2.76 -1.61 -6.44
CA ARG A 224 2.60 -2.27 -5.15
C ARG A 224 3.13 -3.69 -5.25
N SER A 225 4.01 -4.09 -4.34
CA SER A 225 4.64 -5.41 -4.38
C SER A 225 4.66 -6.09 -3.03
N ILE A 226 4.69 -7.44 -3.07
CA ILE A 226 4.91 -8.29 -1.92
C ILE A 226 5.89 -9.40 -2.30
N PHE A 227 6.79 -9.72 -1.36
CA PHE A 227 7.76 -10.79 -1.49
C PHE A 227 7.40 -11.91 -0.55
N VAL A 228 7.48 -13.15 -1.05
CA VAL A 228 7.21 -14.37 -0.29
C VAL A 228 8.40 -15.31 -0.46
N THR A 229 8.97 -15.77 0.65
CA THR A 229 10.00 -16.80 0.66
C THR A 229 9.39 -18.07 1.18
N VAL A 230 9.45 -19.14 0.37
CA VAL A 230 8.94 -20.46 0.72
C VAL A 230 10.11 -21.34 1.13
N THR A 231 10.23 -21.60 2.43
CA THR A 231 11.23 -22.51 2.97
C THR A 231 10.65 -23.92 3.05
N GLY A 232 10.86 -24.72 2.02
CA GLY A 232 10.40 -26.12 1.95
C GLY A 232 11.29 -27.09 2.74
N GLN A 233 11.82 -26.67 3.89
CA GLN A 233 12.57 -27.57 4.75
C GLN A 233 11.76 -27.93 5.99
N ASN A 234 11.30 -29.17 6.06
CA ASN A 234 11.20 -29.81 7.35
C ASN A 234 12.62 -29.86 7.93
N MET A 235 12.92 -29.00 8.89
CA MET A 235 14.01 -29.24 9.85
C MET A 235 13.57 -30.43 10.73
N ALA A 236 13.36 -31.61 10.13
CA ALA A 236 13.43 -32.86 10.87
C ALA A 236 14.90 -32.96 11.27
N PHE A 237 15.22 -32.59 12.50
CA PHE A 237 16.51 -32.97 13.11
C PHE A 237 16.69 -34.46 12.81
N PRO A 238 17.79 -34.85 12.16
CA PRO A 238 18.00 -36.27 11.86
C PRO A 238 17.85 -37.01 13.20
N PRO A 239 17.06 -38.08 13.25
CA PRO A 239 16.78 -38.81 14.51
C PRO A 239 18.05 -39.15 15.30
N VAL A 240 19.17 -39.30 14.61
CA VAL A 240 20.51 -39.44 15.18
C VAL A 240 20.92 -38.25 16.04
N ALA A 241 20.64 -37.00 15.63
CA ALA A 241 21.01 -35.83 16.42
C ALA A 241 20.21 -35.77 17.73
N LEU A 242 18.94 -36.19 17.70
CA LEU A 242 18.11 -36.26 18.89
C LEU A 242 18.64 -37.29 19.89
N TRP A 243 19.03 -38.49 19.41
CA TRP A 243 19.60 -39.56 20.27
C TRP A 243 20.94 -39.17 20.83
N VAL A 244 21.81 -38.48 20.05
CA VAL A 244 23.11 -37.99 20.54
C VAL A 244 22.90 -36.92 21.64
N THR A 245 21.98 -35.97 21.49
CA THR A 245 21.71 -34.95 22.52
C THR A 245 21.13 -35.55 23.80
N VAL A 246 20.21 -36.50 23.68
CA VAL A 246 19.66 -37.25 24.81
C VAL A 246 20.75 -38.07 25.49
N GLY A 247 21.59 -38.80 24.73
CA GLY A 247 22.70 -39.57 25.27
C GLY A 247 23.68 -38.71 26.06
N LEU A 248 24.09 -37.57 25.52
CA LEU A 248 24.96 -36.61 26.20
C LEU A 248 24.34 -36.07 27.49
N ALA A 249 23.05 -35.74 27.47
CA ALA A 249 22.34 -35.25 28.65
C ALA A 249 22.29 -36.31 29.76
N VAL A 250 22.06 -37.59 29.43
CA VAL A 250 22.07 -38.72 30.40
C VAL A 250 23.47 -38.95 30.95
N CYS A 251 24.51 -38.87 30.12
CA CYS A 251 25.90 -38.98 30.58
C CYS A 251 26.30 -37.86 31.53
N LEU A 252 25.90 -36.60 31.23
CA LEU A 252 26.16 -35.47 32.14
C LEU A 252 25.44 -35.61 33.46
N LEU A 253 24.20 -36.05 33.46
CA LEU A 253 23.43 -36.35 34.68
C LEU A 253 24.12 -37.46 35.51
N GLY A 254 24.58 -38.53 34.88
CA GLY A 254 25.32 -39.59 35.55
C GLY A 254 26.63 -39.10 36.18
N LEU A 255 27.38 -38.24 35.49
CA LEU A 255 28.60 -37.63 36.01
C LEU A 255 28.31 -36.71 37.22
N LEU A 256 27.26 -35.92 37.17
CA LEU A 256 26.84 -35.05 38.28
C LEU A 256 26.44 -35.87 39.52
N ILE A 257 25.70 -36.96 39.35
CA ILE A 257 25.33 -37.88 40.45
C ILE A 257 26.57 -38.52 41.04
N ALA A 258 27.53 -38.99 40.21
CA ALA A 258 28.78 -39.58 40.69
C ALA A 258 29.62 -38.57 41.45
N LEU A 259 29.78 -37.35 40.97
CA LEU A 259 30.47 -36.25 41.65
C LEU A 259 29.79 -35.92 42.99
N ALA A 260 28.44 -35.84 43.03
CA ALA A 260 27.69 -35.59 44.25
C ALA A 260 27.92 -36.73 45.27
N ALA A 261 27.99 -38.00 44.84
CA ALA A 261 28.28 -39.14 45.71
C ALA A 261 29.70 -39.09 46.27
N VAL A 262 30.69 -38.74 45.46
CA VAL A 262 32.06 -38.56 45.90
C VAL A 262 32.17 -37.41 46.89
N CYS A 263 31.54 -36.28 46.62
CA CYS A 263 31.53 -35.15 47.55
C CYS A 263 30.87 -35.50 48.88
N ARG A 264 29.76 -36.23 48.88
CA ARG A 264 29.10 -36.69 50.10
C ARG A 264 29.99 -37.64 50.91
N ARG A 265 30.73 -38.57 50.26
CA ARG A 265 31.72 -39.43 50.93
C ARG A 265 32.83 -38.63 51.56
N LYS A 266 33.44 -37.70 50.82
CA LYS A 266 34.48 -36.82 51.32
C LYS A 266 34.06 -35.95 52.50
N ILE A 267 32.86 -35.38 52.42
CA ILE A 267 32.28 -34.59 53.52
C ILE A 267 32.06 -35.47 54.75
N LYS A 268 31.58 -36.73 54.56
CA LYS A 268 31.35 -37.67 55.66
C LYS A 268 32.68 -38.06 56.35
N GLU A 269 33.69 -38.41 55.55
CA GLU A 269 35.05 -38.72 56.03
C GLU A 269 35.65 -37.55 56.81
N SER A 270 35.55 -36.33 56.29
CA SER A 270 36.05 -35.11 56.95
C SER A 270 35.28 -34.80 58.26
N CYS A 271 33.94 -35.05 58.30
CA CYS A 271 33.15 -34.91 59.51
C CYS A 271 33.51 -35.97 60.57
N GLU A 272 33.81 -37.20 60.15
CA GLU A 272 34.24 -38.26 61.06
C GLU A 272 35.61 -38.02 61.62
N GLU A 273 36.56 -37.48 60.83
CA GLU A 273 37.89 -37.03 61.29
C GLU A 273 37.78 -35.90 62.32
N ALA A 274 37.02 -34.84 62.01
CA ALA A 274 36.82 -33.72 62.90
C ALA A 274 36.14 -34.15 64.23
N ARG A 275 35.28 -35.18 64.20
CA ARG A 275 34.65 -35.73 65.39
C ARG A 275 35.64 -36.52 66.27
N ARG A 276 36.56 -37.32 65.64
CA ARG A 276 37.61 -38.01 66.41
C ARG A 276 38.57 -37.02 67.06
N GLU A 277 39.01 -35.99 66.34
CA GLU A 277 39.86 -34.96 66.91
C GLU A 277 39.19 -34.24 68.10
N ALA A 278 37.86 -33.99 67.99
CA ALA A 278 37.09 -33.38 69.07
C ALA A 278 36.88 -34.33 70.31
N GLU A 279 36.80 -35.65 70.04
CA GLU A 279 36.73 -36.67 71.10
C GLU A 279 38.07 -36.84 71.80
N GLU A 280 39.19 -36.88 71.01
CA GLU A 280 40.58 -36.91 71.58
C GLU A 280 40.91 -35.65 72.38
N ALA A 281 40.51 -34.48 71.95
CA ALA A 281 40.69 -33.23 72.70
C ALA A 281 39.92 -33.22 74.01
N LYS A 282 38.74 -33.80 74.10
CA LYS A 282 37.96 -33.94 75.35
C LYS A 282 38.58 -34.95 76.33
N GLU A 283 39.11 -36.05 75.79
CA GLU A 283 39.80 -37.03 76.67
C GLU A 283 41.08 -36.38 77.25
N LEU A 284 41.85 -35.60 76.54
CA LEU A 284 43.02 -34.88 77.06
C LEU A 284 42.64 -33.83 78.11
N GLU A 285 41.55 -33.08 77.93
CA GLU A 285 41.07 -32.11 78.92
C GLU A 285 40.58 -32.86 80.23
N GLU A 286 39.98 -34.03 80.06
CA GLU A 286 39.56 -34.83 81.22
C GLU A 286 40.74 -35.45 81.98
N GLU A 287 41.81 -35.86 81.32
CA GLU A 287 43.06 -36.32 81.95
C GLU A 287 43.81 -35.19 82.63
N GLU A 288 43.90 -33.99 82.01
CA GLU A 288 44.51 -32.81 82.66
C GLU A 288 43.74 -32.40 83.92
N SER A 289 42.39 -32.45 83.88
CA SER A 289 41.53 -32.19 85.05
C SER A 289 41.71 -33.19 86.18
N LYS A 290 41.94 -34.48 85.89
CA LYS A 290 42.20 -35.55 86.87
C LYS A 290 43.59 -35.42 87.51
N THR A 291 44.56 -34.96 86.73
CA THR A 291 45.96 -34.75 87.25
C THR A 291 46.07 -33.53 88.18
N ALA A 292 45.23 -32.50 87.98
CA ALA A 292 45.19 -31.29 88.78
C ALA A 292 44.49 -31.52 90.15
N MET A 293 43.76 -32.68 90.38
CA MET A 293 43.06 -32.97 91.59
C MET A 293 43.77 -33.91 92.56
N THR A 294 45.09 -34.20 92.37
CA THR A 294 45.79 -35.03 93.31
C THR A 294 46.37 -34.16 94.46
N PRO A 295 45.90 -34.30 95.72
CA PRO A 295 46.38 -33.49 96.82
C PRO A 295 47.74 -34.03 97.33
N LEU A 296 48.72 -33.09 97.44
CA LEU A 296 49.94 -33.32 98.15
C LEU A 296 49.58 -33.75 99.61
N LYS A 297 49.99 -34.98 99.96
CA LYS A 297 50.08 -35.41 101.36
C LYS A 297 51.55 -35.11 101.80
N SER A 298 51.61 -34.30 102.76
CA SER A 298 52.85 -33.98 103.62
C SER A 298 53.47 -35.17 104.27
#